data_5d4cab38f00f348cd528850f461d52ea
#
_entry.id   5d4cab38f00f348cd528850f461d52ea
#
_cell.length_a   1.000
_cell.length_b   1.000
_cell.length_c   1.000
_cell.angle_alpha   90.00
_cell.angle_beta   90.00
_cell.angle_gamma   90.00
#
_symmetry.space_group_name_H-M   'P 1'
#
loop_
_entity.id
_entity.type
_entity.pdbx_description
1 polymer ?
#
loop_
_entity_poly.entity_id
_entity_poly.type
_entity_poly.pdbx_seq_one_letter_code
_entity_poly.pdbx_strand_id
1 'polypeptide(L)'
;MRAVSVFARVGPEHKLRAVQAMRRNGEVVAVTGDGVNDAPALKAADIGIAMGRSGTEVAREASDMVLADDNFVSIYAAGEEGRVTFDNLRKVTFFLISTGAAEVIMILTALAAGWPLPLLAAQILWLNL
;
A
#
# COMPACT_ATOMS: atom_id res chain seq x y z
N MET A 1 -9.84 23.74 2.72
CA MET A 1 -9.42 23.11 1.46
C MET A 1 -10.53 22.35 0.71
N ARG A 2 -11.64 21.99 1.32
CA ARG A 2 -12.76 21.30 0.62
C ARG A 2 -13.43 22.10 -0.52
N ALA A 3 -13.17 23.41 -0.61
CA ALA A 3 -13.79 24.29 -1.62
C ALA A 3 -12.92 24.56 -2.86
N VAL A 4 -11.67 24.10 -2.89
CA VAL A 4 -10.71 24.38 -3.98
C VAL A 4 -10.16 23.08 -4.51
N SER A 5 -10.41 22.81 -5.79
CA SER A 5 -9.99 21.58 -6.48
C SER A 5 -8.72 21.73 -7.29
N VAL A 6 -8.29 22.96 -7.57
CA VAL A 6 -7.11 23.23 -8.40
C VAL A 6 -6.22 24.26 -7.73
N PHE A 7 -4.95 23.91 -7.59
CA PHE A 7 -3.88 24.78 -7.10
C PHE A 7 -2.84 24.91 -8.20
N ALA A 8 -2.68 26.12 -8.74
CA ALA A 8 -1.71 26.39 -9.79
C ALA A 8 -0.60 27.31 -9.30
N ARG A 9 0.62 27.11 -9.81
CA ARG A 9 1.82 27.93 -9.52
C ARG A 9 2.12 28.06 -8.01
N VAL A 10 1.99 26.95 -7.29
CA VAL A 10 2.28 26.88 -5.85
C VAL A 10 3.78 26.69 -5.62
N GLY A 11 4.34 27.43 -4.67
CA GLY A 11 5.73 27.20 -4.23
C GLY A 11 5.85 25.91 -3.40
N PRO A 12 7.11 25.44 -3.18
CA PRO A 12 7.38 24.16 -2.48
C PRO A 12 6.71 24.06 -1.10
N GLU A 13 6.76 25.15 -0.33
CA GLU A 13 6.11 25.19 1.00
C GLU A 13 4.60 25.05 0.93
N HIS A 14 3.97 25.67 -0.08
CA HIS A 14 2.54 25.53 -0.28
C HIS A 14 2.13 24.13 -0.74
N LYS A 15 2.99 23.48 -1.57
CA LYS A 15 2.81 22.08 -1.98
C LYS A 15 2.81 21.18 -0.75
N LEU A 16 3.81 21.31 0.12
CA LEU A 16 3.90 20.56 1.38
C LEU A 16 2.68 20.80 2.29
N ARG A 17 2.27 22.08 2.46
CA ARG A 17 1.10 22.42 3.29
C ARG A 17 -0.19 21.84 2.72
N ALA A 18 -0.35 21.80 1.39
CA ALA A 18 -1.49 21.20 0.72
C ALA A 18 -1.58 19.70 1.01
N VAL A 19 -0.46 18.98 0.85
CA VAL A 19 -0.34 17.55 1.16
C VAL A 19 -0.73 17.27 2.62
N GLN A 20 -0.13 18.01 3.56
CA GLN A 20 -0.41 17.84 4.98
C GLN A 20 -1.88 18.13 5.33
N ALA A 21 -2.50 19.12 4.68
CA ALA A 21 -3.89 19.45 4.92
C ALA A 21 -4.84 18.38 4.38
N MET A 22 -4.56 17.78 3.20
CA MET A 22 -5.33 16.66 2.66
C MET A 22 -5.23 15.42 3.56
N ARG A 23 -4.03 15.08 4.01
CA ARG A 23 -3.81 13.96 4.95
C ARG A 23 -4.54 14.17 6.28
N ARG A 24 -4.54 15.39 6.84
CA ARG A 24 -5.32 15.72 8.05
C ARG A 24 -6.83 15.57 7.86
N ASN A 25 -7.32 15.69 6.63
CA ASN A 25 -8.72 15.42 6.28
C ASN A 25 -9.02 13.92 6.11
N GLY A 26 -8.03 13.04 6.30
CA GLY A 26 -8.18 11.60 6.14
C GLY A 26 -8.08 11.11 4.70
N GLU A 27 -7.56 11.95 3.79
CA GLU A 27 -7.34 11.56 2.40
C GLU A 27 -6.00 10.86 2.23
N VAL A 28 -5.94 9.86 1.36
CA VAL A 28 -4.69 9.22 0.92
C VAL A 28 -4.12 10.04 -0.23
N VAL A 29 -2.92 10.56 -0.07
CA VAL A 29 -2.33 11.55 -0.98
C VAL A 29 -1.11 10.97 -1.67
N ALA A 30 -1.15 10.91 -3.00
CA ALA A 30 0.01 10.68 -3.84
C ALA A 30 0.55 12.00 -4.39
N VAL A 31 1.86 12.16 -4.40
CA VAL A 31 2.53 13.37 -4.90
C VAL A 31 3.59 12.98 -5.92
N THR A 32 3.60 13.68 -7.05
CA THR A 32 4.69 13.58 -8.03
C THR A 32 5.64 14.75 -7.94
N GLY A 33 6.93 14.52 -8.17
CA GLY A 33 7.95 15.56 -8.18
C GLY A 33 9.21 15.13 -8.94
N ASP A 34 9.96 16.10 -9.42
CA ASP A 34 11.20 15.91 -10.18
C ASP A 34 12.40 16.66 -9.57
N GLY A 35 12.15 17.65 -8.74
CA GLY A 35 13.17 18.56 -8.22
C GLY A 35 13.48 18.37 -6.72
N VAL A 36 14.61 18.93 -6.32
CA VAL A 36 15.04 19.01 -4.92
C VAL A 36 13.97 19.68 -4.04
N ASN A 37 13.29 20.68 -4.61
CA ASN A 37 12.23 21.44 -3.94
C ASN A 37 10.96 20.60 -3.66
N ASP A 38 10.79 19.48 -4.35
CA ASP A 38 9.66 18.58 -4.18
C ASP A 38 9.89 17.53 -3.07
N ALA A 39 11.15 17.29 -2.71
CA ALA A 39 11.52 16.26 -1.75
C ALA A 39 10.76 16.32 -0.42
N PRO A 40 10.52 17.49 0.21
CA PRO A 40 9.71 17.56 1.42
C PRO A 40 8.25 17.15 1.22
N ALA A 41 7.67 17.46 0.05
CA ALA A 41 6.28 17.09 -0.27
C ALA A 41 6.17 15.60 -0.63
N LEU A 42 7.15 15.07 -1.38
CA LEU A 42 7.25 13.64 -1.69
C LEU A 42 7.30 12.81 -0.40
N LYS A 43 8.18 13.19 0.52
CA LYS A 43 8.35 12.49 1.80
C LYS A 43 7.15 12.64 2.75
N ALA A 44 6.39 13.72 2.62
CA ALA A 44 5.21 13.98 3.45
C ALA A 44 3.93 13.33 2.92
N ALA A 45 3.91 12.87 1.68
CA ALA A 45 2.79 12.16 1.07
C ALA A 45 2.62 10.74 1.65
N ASP A 46 1.52 10.09 1.34
CA ASP A 46 1.36 8.65 1.60
C ASP A 46 2.07 7.82 0.53
N ILE A 47 2.20 8.38 -0.69
CA ILE A 47 3.00 7.83 -1.78
C ILE A 47 3.71 8.99 -2.49
N GLY A 48 5.03 9.07 -2.35
CA GLY A 48 5.89 9.96 -3.13
C GLY A 48 6.32 9.30 -4.43
N ILE A 49 6.15 9.96 -5.57
CA ILE A 49 6.51 9.44 -6.89
C ILE A 49 7.50 10.40 -7.55
N ALA A 50 8.73 9.96 -7.76
CA ALA A 50 9.73 10.75 -8.47
C ALA A 50 9.83 10.37 -9.95
N MET A 51 10.19 11.35 -10.79
CA MET A 51 10.53 11.10 -12.18
C MET A 51 11.90 10.42 -12.26
N GLY A 52 12.00 9.36 -13.09
CA GLY A 52 13.21 8.55 -13.17
C GLY A 52 14.27 9.16 -14.09
N ARG A 53 13.84 9.75 -15.21
CA ARG A 53 14.74 10.34 -16.20
C ARG A 53 15.03 11.82 -15.91
N SER A 54 13.98 12.60 -15.69
CA SER A 54 14.08 14.05 -15.43
C SER A 54 14.29 14.37 -13.95
N GLY A 55 14.00 13.44 -13.05
CA GLY A 55 14.09 13.65 -11.61
C GLY A 55 15.52 13.71 -11.08
N THR A 56 15.73 14.59 -10.09
CA THR A 56 16.98 14.68 -9.36
C THR A 56 17.17 13.49 -8.43
N GLU A 57 18.43 13.17 -8.06
CA GLU A 57 18.74 12.11 -7.09
C GLU A 57 18.00 12.34 -5.76
N VAL A 58 17.97 13.57 -5.29
CA VAL A 58 17.30 13.96 -4.04
C VAL A 58 15.79 13.67 -4.11
N ALA A 59 15.14 13.92 -5.25
CA ALA A 59 13.73 13.60 -5.43
C ALA A 59 13.50 12.08 -5.43
N ARG A 60 14.38 11.31 -6.09
CA ARG A 60 14.33 9.84 -6.11
C ARG A 60 14.53 9.23 -4.73
N GLU A 61 15.50 9.71 -3.96
CA GLU A 61 15.73 9.26 -2.58
C GLU A 61 14.60 9.62 -1.61
N ALA A 62 13.87 10.69 -1.88
CA ALA A 62 12.75 11.14 -1.06
C ALA A 62 11.42 10.45 -1.42
N SER A 63 11.37 9.67 -2.50
CA SER A 63 10.16 9.05 -3.03
C SER A 63 10.05 7.56 -2.65
N ASP A 64 8.82 7.05 -2.64
CA ASP A 64 8.52 5.63 -2.45
C ASP A 64 8.53 4.86 -3.78
N MET A 65 8.31 5.58 -4.89
CA MET A 65 8.24 5.03 -6.25
C MET A 65 9.01 5.92 -7.22
N VAL A 66 9.71 5.30 -8.16
CA VAL A 66 10.39 5.99 -9.26
C VAL A 66 9.77 5.60 -10.59
N LEU A 67 9.35 6.59 -11.36
CA LEU A 67 8.69 6.42 -12.65
C LEU A 67 9.75 6.35 -13.77
N ALA A 68 10.17 5.16 -14.13
CA ALA A 68 11.32 4.93 -15.02
C ALA A 68 11.18 5.54 -16.43
N ASP A 69 9.97 5.72 -16.92
CA ASP A 69 9.63 6.26 -18.23
C ASP A 69 9.18 7.73 -18.22
N ASP A 70 9.04 8.34 -17.05
CA ASP A 70 8.48 9.67 -16.81
C ASP A 70 7.05 9.86 -17.37
N ASN A 71 6.31 8.76 -17.51
CA ASN A 71 4.98 8.75 -18.10
C ASN A 71 3.89 8.64 -17.04
N PHE A 72 3.04 9.65 -16.91
CA PHE A 72 1.92 9.65 -15.97
C PHE A 72 0.91 8.52 -16.19
N VAL A 73 0.80 7.97 -17.41
CA VAL A 73 -0.05 6.81 -17.70
C VAL A 73 0.40 5.59 -16.90
N SER A 74 1.70 5.44 -16.66
CA SER A 74 2.27 4.35 -15.85
C SER A 74 1.84 4.43 -14.38
N ILE A 75 1.55 5.61 -13.85
CA ILE A 75 0.96 5.77 -12.50
C ILE A 75 -0.44 5.18 -12.45
N TYR A 76 -1.25 5.42 -13.48
CA TYR A 76 -2.59 4.85 -13.56
C TYR A 76 -2.55 3.33 -13.65
N ALA A 77 -1.70 2.79 -14.53
CA ALA A 77 -1.50 1.35 -14.66
C ALA A 77 -1.02 0.70 -13.36
N ALA A 78 -0.07 1.34 -12.66
CA ALA A 78 0.40 0.89 -11.35
C ALA A 78 -0.72 0.88 -10.29
N GLY A 79 -1.60 1.89 -10.32
CA GLY A 79 -2.77 1.94 -9.43
C GLY A 79 -3.79 0.84 -9.72
N GLU A 80 -4.00 0.49 -10.98
CA GLU A 80 -4.87 -0.62 -11.38
C GLU A 80 -4.31 -1.97 -10.94
N GLU A 81 -3.02 -2.22 -11.21
CA GLU A 81 -2.32 -3.44 -10.80
C GLU A 81 -2.24 -3.57 -9.28
N GLY A 82 -2.02 -2.45 -8.58
CA GLY A 82 -2.04 -2.38 -7.12
C GLY A 82 -3.37 -2.81 -6.52
N ARG A 83 -4.50 -2.44 -7.13
CA ARG A 83 -5.83 -2.90 -6.70
C ARG A 83 -6.00 -4.41 -6.89
N VAL A 84 -5.57 -4.94 -8.03
CA VAL A 84 -5.61 -6.39 -8.28
C VAL A 84 -4.77 -7.14 -7.25
N THR A 85 -3.57 -6.65 -6.99
CA THR A 85 -2.67 -7.21 -5.97
C THR A 85 -3.28 -7.17 -4.58
N PHE A 86 -3.88 -6.05 -4.19
CA PHE A 86 -4.56 -5.91 -2.90
C PHE A 86 -5.74 -6.87 -2.76
N ASP A 87 -6.56 -7.02 -3.80
CA ASP A 87 -7.68 -7.97 -3.81
C ASP A 87 -7.20 -9.42 -3.70
N ASN A 88 -6.09 -9.77 -4.34
CA ASN A 88 -5.49 -11.09 -4.22
C ASN A 88 -4.93 -11.33 -2.82
N LEU A 89 -4.20 -10.37 -2.25
CA LEU A 89 -3.72 -10.44 -0.86
C LEU A 89 -4.87 -10.61 0.12
N ARG A 90 -5.96 -9.87 -0.06
CA ARG A 90 -7.16 -9.99 0.77
C ARG A 90 -7.77 -11.39 0.70
N LYS A 91 -7.89 -11.96 -0.49
CA LYS A 91 -8.41 -13.33 -0.69
C LYS A 91 -7.53 -14.37 0.00
N VAL A 92 -6.20 -14.28 -0.19
CA VAL A 92 -5.23 -15.19 0.44
C VAL A 92 -5.30 -15.07 1.97
N THR A 93 -5.33 -13.85 2.49
CA THR A 93 -5.44 -13.61 3.94
C THR A 93 -6.73 -14.21 4.50
N PHE A 94 -7.85 -14.00 3.83
CA PHE A 94 -9.14 -14.59 4.23
C PHE A 94 -9.10 -16.12 4.21
N PHE A 95 -8.50 -16.71 3.18
CA PHE A 95 -8.34 -18.14 3.07
C PHE A 95 -7.52 -18.71 4.23
N LEU A 96 -6.35 -18.12 4.51
CA LEU A 96 -5.47 -18.56 5.60
C LEU A 96 -6.15 -18.45 6.98
N ILE A 97 -6.83 -17.32 7.25
CA ILE A 97 -7.55 -17.13 8.51
C ILE A 97 -8.68 -18.14 8.66
N SER A 98 -9.45 -18.37 7.59
CA SER A 98 -10.58 -19.33 7.63
C SER A 98 -10.11 -20.76 7.83
N THR A 99 -9.04 -21.16 7.15
CA THR A 99 -8.45 -22.49 7.28
C THR A 99 -7.88 -22.70 8.68
N GLY A 100 -7.09 -21.74 9.18
CA GLY A 100 -6.54 -21.81 10.54
C GLY A 100 -7.62 -21.85 11.62
N ALA A 101 -8.69 -21.07 11.47
CA ALA A 101 -9.81 -21.11 12.41
C ALA A 101 -10.53 -22.47 12.38
N ALA A 102 -10.74 -23.04 11.19
CA ALA A 102 -11.35 -24.37 11.05
C ALA A 102 -10.49 -25.47 11.71
N GLU A 103 -9.16 -25.41 11.52
CA GLU A 103 -8.23 -26.35 12.16
C GLU A 103 -8.30 -26.26 13.69
N VAL A 104 -8.29 -25.06 14.26
CA VAL A 104 -8.38 -24.84 15.69
C VAL A 104 -9.72 -25.38 16.25
N ILE A 105 -10.83 -25.05 15.59
CA ILE A 105 -12.16 -25.53 15.99
C ILE A 105 -12.21 -27.07 15.95
N MET A 106 -11.66 -27.67 14.90
CA MET A 106 -11.64 -29.12 14.73
C MET A 106 -10.82 -29.81 15.84
N ILE A 107 -9.65 -29.26 16.19
CA ILE A 107 -8.82 -29.79 17.28
C ILE A 107 -9.51 -29.64 18.62
N LEU A 108 -10.11 -28.48 18.91
CA LEU A 108 -10.81 -28.22 20.16
C LEU A 108 -12.06 -29.14 20.32
N THR A 109 -12.79 -29.36 19.24
CA THR A 109 -13.96 -30.27 19.26
C THR A 109 -13.55 -31.73 19.49
N ALA A 110 -12.46 -32.19 18.84
CA ALA A 110 -11.92 -33.53 19.06
C ALA A 110 -11.49 -33.73 20.52
N LEU A 111 -10.78 -32.75 21.08
CA LEU A 111 -10.32 -32.78 22.47
C LEU A 111 -11.48 -32.79 23.44
N ALA A 112 -12.51 -31.97 23.23
CA ALA A 112 -13.70 -31.92 24.08
C ALA A 112 -14.55 -33.22 24.03
N ALA A 113 -14.56 -33.86 22.86
CA ALA A 113 -15.28 -35.13 22.65
C ALA A 113 -14.49 -36.39 23.09
N GLY A 114 -13.22 -36.23 23.51
CA GLY A 114 -12.32 -37.35 23.83
C GLY A 114 -11.93 -38.20 22.61
N TRP A 115 -12.00 -37.63 21.41
CA TRP A 115 -11.62 -38.28 20.16
C TRP A 115 -10.10 -38.19 19.91
N PRO A 116 -9.53 -39.10 19.13
CA PRO A 116 -8.13 -38.97 18.71
C PRO A 116 -7.95 -37.71 17.89
N LEU A 117 -6.77 -37.09 17.97
CA LEU A 117 -6.45 -35.88 17.21
C LEU A 117 -6.67 -36.10 15.70
N PRO A 118 -7.51 -35.30 15.03
CA PRO A 118 -7.87 -35.52 13.63
C PRO A 118 -6.75 -35.19 12.65
N LEU A 119 -5.78 -34.34 13.07
CA LEU A 119 -4.64 -33.91 12.27
C LEU A 119 -3.33 -34.03 13.06
N LEU A 120 -2.32 -34.55 12.40
CA LEU A 120 -0.95 -34.53 12.88
C LEU A 120 -0.28 -33.19 12.51
N ALA A 121 0.72 -32.78 13.27
CA ALA A 121 1.45 -31.52 13.03
C ALA A 121 1.99 -31.40 11.59
N ALA A 122 2.46 -32.50 10.99
CA ALA A 122 2.91 -32.53 9.60
C ALA A 122 1.79 -32.28 8.59
N GLN A 123 0.56 -32.72 8.88
CA GLN A 123 -0.60 -32.48 8.03
C GLN A 123 -1.08 -31.05 8.11
N ILE A 124 -1.05 -30.42 9.29
CA ILE A 124 -1.35 -29.00 9.50
C ILE A 124 -0.35 -28.14 8.71
N LEU A 125 0.93 -28.49 8.77
CA LEU A 125 1.96 -27.77 7.99
C LEU A 125 1.71 -27.89 6.49
N TRP A 126 1.31 -29.07 6.01
CA TRP A 126 1.01 -29.31 4.59
C TRP A 126 -0.23 -28.54 4.09
N LEU A 127 -1.25 -28.39 4.94
CA LEU A 127 -2.48 -27.66 4.60
C LEU A 127 -2.26 -26.14 4.50
N ASN A 128 -1.22 -25.61 5.17
CA ASN A 128 -0.89 -24.17 5.18
C ASN A 128 0.25 -23.79 4.20
N LEU A 129 0.79 -24.72 3.45
CA LEU A 129 1.75 -24.53 2.37
C LEU A 129 1.05 -24.34 1.03
#